data_0a4a3833a11d0572fe238c78e89f50ba
#
_entry.id   0a4a3833a11d0572fe238c78e89f50ba
#
_cell.length_a   1.000
_cell.length_b   1.000
_cell.length_c   1.000
_cell.angle_alpha   90.00
_cell.angle_beta   90.00
_cell.angle_gamma   90.00
#
_symmetry.space_group_name_H-M   'P 1'
#
loop_
_entity.id
_entity.type
_entity.pdbx_description
1 polymer ?
#
loop_
_entity_poly.entity_id
_entity_poly.type
_entity_poly.pdbx_seq_one_letter_code
_entity_poly.pdbx_strand_id
1 'polypeptide(L)'
;MATQPEGRDRRRGGPTDVVLAGFLLLAGCNAEPADGSGDGERPTPKPAATGTLEQLARKAGCDPNVQTDAAELRQANCTTDDGRYVLTTFATDRGLREWINEAEDYGGSYLVGRRWVAVGDPEVVAALRDRLGGTVETASPHHSGDSGGGGSEDGHSGHHKS
;
A
#
# COMPACT_ATOMS: atom_id res chain seq x y z
N MET A 1 44.97 32.62 12.88
CA MET A 1 45.94 31.54 13.07
C MET A 1 45.16 30.27 12.81
N ALA A 2 45.24 29.77 11.61
CA ALA A 2 46.06 28.68 11.11
C ALA A 2 45.57 27.36 11.70
N THR A 3 45.17 26.31 11.04
CA THR A 3 45.79 25.70 9.85
C THR A 3 44.85 24.59 9.36
N GLN A 4 44.62 24.48 8.06
CA GLN A 4 44.26 23.22 7.39
C GLN A 4 45.49 22.29 7.37
N PRO A 5 45.28 20.98 7.14
CA PRO A 5 45.94 20.43 5.97
C PRO A 5 45.04 19.59 5.09
N GLU A 6 45.26 19.86 3.83
CA GLU A 6 45.14 19.03 2.66
C GLU A 6 45.72 17.63 2.82
N GLY A 7 45.08 16.66 2.22
CA GLY A 7 45.57 15.29 2.03
C GLY A 7 45.08 14.75 0.69
N ARG A 8 45.74 15.11 -0.34
CA ARG A 8 45.82 14.63 -1.69
C ARG A 8 46.46 13.25 -1.69
N ASP A 9 45.90 12.29 -2.42
CA ASP A 9 46.65 11.32 -3.26
C ASP A 9 45.63 10.49 -4.05
N ARG A 10 45.55 10.61 -5.33
CA ARG A 10 46.42 10.23 -6.46
C ARG A 10 46.61 8.72 -6.63
N ARG A 11 46.20 8.35 -7.85
CA ARG A 11 46.79 7.40 -8.80
C ARG A 11 46.33 5.97 -8.63
N ARG A 12 46.11 5.25 -9.65
CA ARG A 12 46.54 5.09 -11.08
C ARG A 12 45.71 3.89 -11.53
N GLY A 13 45.09 3.75 -12.66
CA GLY A 13 45.73 3.74 -13.97
C GLY A 13 46.28 2.37 -14.30
N GLY A 14 45.64 1.67 -15.22
CA GLY A 14 46.21 0.50 -15.87
C GLY A 14 45.19 -0.11 -16.84
N PRO A 15 45.50 -0.05 -18.14
CA PRO A 15 44.77 -0.77 -19.17
C PRO A 15 45.46 -2.09 -19.50
N THR A 16 44.89 -2.80 -20.45
CA THR A 16 45.33 -4.07 -21.07
C THR A 16 44.68 -5.30 -20.40
N ASP A 17 44.06 -6.20 -21.09
CA ASP A 17 44.48 -6.80 -22.34
C ASP A 17 43.28 -7.41 -23.09
N VAL A 18 43.37 -7.27 -24.38
CA VAL A 18 42.57 -7.90 -25.42
C VAL A 18 42.98 -9.37 -25.53
N VAL A 19 42.02 -10.29 -25.45
CA VAL A 19 42.19 -11.62 -26.06
C VAL A 19 41.03 -11.92 -26.95
N LEU A 20 41.34 -11.85 -28.24
CA LEU A 20 40.58 -12.41 -29.33
C LEU A 20 40.74 -13.93 -29.31
N ALA A 21 39.70 -14.64 -29.57
CA ALA A 21 39.59 -15.86 -30.38
C ALA A 21 38.41 -16.70 -29.85
N GLY A 22 37.49 -16.99 -30.67
CA GLY A 22 37.26 -18.19 -31.39
C GLY A 22 35.84 -18.33 -31.88
N PHE A 23 35.72 -18.28 -33.17
CA PHE A 23 34.58 -18.72 -33.98
C PHE A 23 34.10 -20.11 -33.62
N LEU A 24 32.80 -20.29 -33.52
CA LEU A 24 32.13 -21.50 -33.99
C LEU A 24 30.66 -21.18 -34.35
N LEU A 25 30.45 -21.08 -35.64
CA LEU A 25 29.14 -21.09 -36.29
C LEU A 25 28.56 -22.49 -36.17
N LEU A 26 27.47 -22.65 -35.48
CA LEU A 26 26.55 -23.77 -35.65
C LEU A 26 25.19 -23.19 -36.05
N ALA A 27 24.95 -23.25 -37.33
CA ALA A 27 23.62 -23.07 -37.89
C ALA A 27 22.76 -24.24 -37.46
N GLY A 28 21.80 -23.99 -36.58
CA GLY A 28 20.71 -24.90 -36.25
C GLY A 28 19.41 -24.17 -36.57
N CYS A 29 18.86 -24.42 -37.75
CA CYS A 29 17.48 -24.11 -38.02
C CYS A 29 16.62 -25.01 -37.12
N ASN A 30 15.89 -24.42 -36.22
CA ASN A 30 14.76 -25.10 -35.63
C ASN A 30 13.56 -24.15 -35.70
N ALA A 31 12.50 -24.67 -36.32
CA ALA A 31 11.26 -24.02 -36.59
C ALA A 31 10.59 -23.47 -35.33
N GLU A 32 10.16 -22.23 -35.42
CA GLU A 32 9.28 -21.59 -34.44
C GLU A 32 7.89 -22.22 -34.50
N PRO A 33 7.31 -22.60 -33.37
CA PRO A 33 5.88 -22.43 -33.20
C PRO A 33 5.65 -21.03 -32.61
N ALA A 34 5.01 -20.17 -33.36
CA ALA A 34 4.44 -18.93 -32.89
C ALA A 34 3.30 -19.27 -31.91
N ASP A 35 3.60 -19.28 -30.64
CA ASP A 35 2.61 -19.13 -29.59
C ASP A 35 2.87 -17.78 -28.91
N GLY A 36 2.12 -16.80 -29.41
CA GLY A 36 2.02 -15.49 -28.82
C GLY A 36 1.18 -15.55 -27.53
N SER A 37 1.75 -16.08 -26.48
CA SER A 37 1.29 -15.80 -25.12
C SER A 37 2.11 -14.63 -24.63
N GLY A 38 1.58 -13.43 -24.87
CA GLY A 38 2.01 -12.24 -24.13
C GLY A 38 1.70 -12.48 -22.66
N ASP A 39 2.63 -13.08 -21.94
CA ASP A 39 2.68 -12.98 -20.50
C ASP A 39 2.90 -11.49 -20.17
N GLY A 40 1.78 -10.78 -20.08
CA GLY A 40 1.74 -9.48 -19.45
C GLY A 40 2.24 -9.67 -18.03
N GLU A 41 3.51 -9.37 -17.81
CA GLU A 41 4.14 -9.34 -16.51
C GLU A 41 3.26 -8.52 -15.59
N ARG A 42 2.46 -9.23 -14.79
CA ARG A 42 1.62 -8.60 -13.77
C ARG A 42 2.57 -7.88 -12.83
N PRO A 43 2.46 -6.54 -12.69
CA PRO A 43 3.35 -5.80 -11.81
C PRO A 43 3.39 -6.45 -10.44
N THR A 44 4.56 -6.90 -10.01
CA THR A 44 4.74 -7.47 -8.67
C THR A 44 4.41 -6.37 -7.67
N PRO A 45 3.48 -6.59 -6.74
CA PRO A 45 3.13 -5.56 -5.76
C PRO A 45 4.38 -5.11 -5.01
N LYS A 46 4.58 -3.80 -4.92
CA LYS A 46 5.70 -3.23 -4.15
C LYS A 46 5.55 -3.67 -2.69
N PRO A 47 6.60 -4.24 -2.08
CA PRO A 47 6.55 -4.61 -0.68
C PRO A 47 6.19 -3.42 0.21
N ALA A 48 5.37 -3.65 1.22
CA ALA A 48 4.99 -2.62 2.18
C ALA A 48 6.21 -2.10 2.94
N ALA A 49 6.32 -0.79 3.09
CA ALA A 49 7.33 -0.17 3.93
C ALA A 49 7.15 -0.61 5.38
N THR A 50 8.24 -0.63 6.14
CA THR A 50 8.24 -0.87 7.58
C THR A 50 8.95 0.28 8.28
N GLY A 51 8.62 0.51 9.56
CA GLY A 51 9.25 1.55 10.35
C GLY A 51 8.34 2.13 11.42
N THR A 52 8.83 3.17 12.11
CA THR A 52 8.02 3.95 13.04
C THR A 52 7.06 4.87 12.28
N LEU A 53 6.10 5.47 12.98
CA LEU A 53 5.15 6.43 12.42
C LEU A 53 5.88 7.55 11.68
N GLU A 54 6.92 8.13 12.26
CA GLU A 54 7.70 9.23 11.69
C GLU A 54 8.51 8.78 10.46
N GLN A 55 9.01 7.56 10.45
CA GLN A 55 9.74 7.02 9.30
C GLN A 55 8.82 6.79 8.10
N LEU A 56 7.62 6.26 8.36
CA LEU A 56 6.59 6.06 7.33
C LEU A 56 6.07 7.40 6.82
N ALA A 57 5.79 8.36 7.71
CA ALA A 57 5.35 9.70 7.35
C ALA A 57 6.37 10.41 6.45
N ARG A 58 7.66 10.42 6.83
CA ARG A 58 8.72 11.01 5.99
C ARG A 58 8.82 10.34 4.62
N LYS A 59 8.69 9.01 4.57
CA LYS A 59 8.71 8.27 3.29
C LYS A 59 7.52 8.61 2.42
N ALA A 60 6.38 8.92 3.02
CA ALA A 60 5.18 9.41 2.35
C ALA A 60 5.23 10.90 1.98
N GLY A 61 6.23 11.64 2.43
CA GLY A 61 6.35 13.10 2.20
C GLY A 61 5.52 13.94 3.16
N CYS A 62 5.25 13.44 4.36
CA CYS A 62 4.45 14.11 5.40
C CYS A 62 5.31 14.47 6.61
N ASP A 63 5.06 15.63 7.18
CA ASP A 63 5.44 15.97 8.56
C ASP A 63 4.27 15.60 9.49
N PRO A 64 4.40 14.57 10.34
CA PRO A 64 3.25 14.01 11.04
C PRO A 64 2.80 14.88 12.21
N ASN A 65 1.53 15.26 12.22
CA ASN A 65 0.88 15.85 13.37
C ASN A 65 0.29 14.75 14.25
N VAL A 66 1.05 14.32 15.27
CA VAL A 66 0.68 13.21 16.15
C VAL A 66 -0.52 13.59 17.03
N GLN A 67 -1.58 12.78 16.96
CA GLN A 67 -2.82 12.94 17.70
C GLN A 67 -2.94 11.94 18.84
N THR A 68 -2.42 10.73 18.64
CA THR A 68 -2.41 9.67 19.64
C THR A 68 -1.02 9.09 19.76
N ASP A 69 -0.54 8.94 20.98
CA ASP A 69 0.75 8.32 21.30
C ASP A 69 0.56 7.37 22.49
N ALA A 70 0.08 6.16 22.19
CA ALA A 70 -0.15 5.11 23.17
C ALA A 70 0.75 3.90 22.88
N ALA A 71 0.89 3.02 23.86
CA ALA A 71 1.74 1.84 23.73
C ALA A 71 1.25 0.87 22.64
N GLU A 72 -0.06 0.77 22.45
CA GLU A 72 -0.70 -0.14 21.50
C GLU A 72 -0.75 0.40 20.08
N LEU A 73 -0.96 1.73 19.95
CA LEU A 73 -1.04 2.40 18.64
C LEU A 73 -0.58 3.86 18.74
N ARG A 74 -0.07 4.36 17.62
CA ARG A 74 0.22 5.79 17.44
C ARG A 74 -0.47 6.27 16.17
N GLN A 75 -1.04 7.47 16.20
CA GLN A 75 -1.79 8.05 15.10
C GLN A 75 -1.38 9.48 14.83
N ALA A 76 -1.27 9.83 13.56
CA ALA A 76 -0.99 11.18 13.11
C ALA A 76 -1.86 11.59 11.93
N ASN A 77 -2.20 12.87 11.89
CA ASN A 77 -2.73 13.51 10.69
C ASN A 77 -1.57 13.91 9.78
N CYS A 78 -1.70 13.61 8.51
CA CYS A 78 -0.75 13.89 7.46
C CYS A 78 -1.39 14.72 6.35
N THR A 79 -0.61 15.65 5.79
CA THR A 79 -0.99 16.42 4.59
C THR A 79 0.17 16.39 3.61
N THR A 80 -0.12 16.07 2.35
CA THR A 80 0.81 16.11 1.22
C THR A 80 0.17 16.86 0.04
N ASP A 81 0.88 17.00 -1.05
CA ASP A 81 0.33 17.57 -2.29
C ASP A 81 -0.82 16.72 -2.86
N ASP A 82 -0.84 15.41 -2.57
CA ASP A 82 -1.92 14.52 -3.01
C ASP A 82 -3.18 14.63 -2.13
N GLY A 83 -3.07 15.23 -0.94
CA GLY A 83 -4.19 15.41 -0.04
C GLY A 83 -3.89 15.03 1.41
N ARG A 84 -4.97 14.86 2.18
CA ARG A 84 -4.92 14.55 3.61
C ARG A 84 -5.21 13.08 3.88
N TYR A 85 -4.53 12.52 4.87
CA TYR A 85 -4.76 11.15 5.35
C TYR A 85 -4.40 11.01 6.82
N VAL A 86 -4.90 9.95 7.42
CA VAL A 86 -4.54 9.54 8.78
C VAL A 86 -3.58 8.36 8.68
N LEU A 87 -2.41 8.45 9.32
CA LEU A 87 -1.45 7.36 9.43
C LEU A 87 -1.50 6.80 10.84
N THR A 88 -1.74 5.50 10.97
CA THR A 88 -1.75 4.79 12.25
C THR A 88 -0.76 3.64 12.22
N THR A 89 0.03 3.50 13.27
CA THR A 89 0.95 2.38 13.50
C THR A 89 0.53 1.59 14.74
N PHE A 90 0.78 0.29 14.72
CA PHE A 90 0.34 -0.65 15.76
C PHE A 90 1.53 -1.40 16.35
N ALA A 91 1.46 -1.69 17.65
CA ALA A 91 2.45 -2.51 18.32
C ALA A 91 2.44 -3.97 17.82
N THR A 92 1.27 -4.47 17.41
CA THR A 92 1.07 -5.87 16.98
C THR A 92 0.28 -5.98 15.68
N ASP A 93 0.51 -7.06 14.92
CA ASP A 93 -0.30 -7.37 13.73
C ASP A 93 -1.76 -7.67 14.11
N ARG A 94 -2.00 -8.21 15.31
CA ARG A 94 -3.34 -8.44 15.83
C ARG A 94 -4.09 -7.13 16.06
N GLY A 95 -3.46 -6.15 16.71
CA GLY A 95 -4.07 -4.84 16.94
C GLY A 95 -4.44 -4.13 15.64
N LEU A 96 -3.60 -4.24 14.59
CA LEU A 96 -3.94 -3.76 13.27
C LEU A 96 -5.21 -4.42 12.73
N ARG A 97 -5.32 -5.77 12.80
CA ARG A 97 -6.48 -6.49 12.26
C ARG A 97 -7.78 -6.18 13.01
N GLU A 98 -7.71 -6.10 14.31
CA GLU A 98 -8.86 -5.72 15.14
C GLU A 98 -9.33 -4.30 14.80
N TRP A 99 -8.40 -3.36 14.62
CA TRP A 99 -8.72 -1.99 14.24
C TRP A 99 -9.34 -1.90 12.84
N ILE A 100 -8.81 -2.63 11.84
CA ILE A 100 -9.37 -2.65 10.48
C ILE A 100 -10.77 -3.21 10.49
N ASN A 101 -11.01 -4.35 11.15
CA ASN A 101 -12.33 -4.97 11.23
C ASN A 101 -13.40 -4.02 11.80
N GLU A 102 -13.03 -3.19 12.78
CA GLU A 102 -13.91 -2.18 13.33
C GLU A 102 -14.10 -0.99 12.37
N ALA A 103 -13.01 -0.57 11.69
CA ALA A 103 -13.05 0.56 10.79
C ALA A 103 -13.84 0.28 9.50
N GLU A 104 -13.89 -0.96 9.03
CA GLU A 104 -14.61 -1.37 7.82
C GLU A 104 -16.12 -1.10 7.91
N ASP A 105 -16.69 -1.10 9.11
CA ASP A 105 -18.10 -0.78 9.33
C ASP A 105 -18.46 0.67 8.92
N TYR A 106 -17.49 1.56 8.95
CA TYR A 106 -17.64 2.96 8.56
C TYR A 106 -17.38 3.21 7.06
N GLY A 107 -16.90 2.20 6.35
CA GLY A 107 -16.47 2.33 4.95
C GLY A 107 -15.16 3.09 4.79
N GLY A 108 -14.71 3.25 3.54
CA GLY A 108 -13.53 4.04 3.21
C GLY A 108 -12.46 3.28 2.44
N SER A 109 -11.35 3.97 2.18
CA SER A 109 -10.18 3.42 1.51
C SER A 109 -8.99 3.38 2.46
N TYR A 110 -8.36 2.23 2.52
CA TYR A 110 -7.28 1.92 3.44
C TYR A 110 -6.06 1.42 2.67
N LEU A 111 -4.89 1.97 2.95
CA LEU A 111 -3.63 1.37 2.53
C LEU A 111 -3.04 0.62 3.72
N VAL A 112 -2.97 -0.69 3.60
CA VAL A 112 -2.57 -1.59 4.69
C VAL A 112 -1.16 -2.10 4.46
N GLY A 113 -0.29 -1.89 5.44
CA GLY A 113 1.05 -2.45 5.51
C GLY A 113 1.26 -3.30 6.75
N ARG A 114 2.50 -3.68 7.00
CA ARG A 114 2.81 -4.44 8.19
C ARG A 114 2.77 -3.55 9.43
N ARG A 115 1.75 -3.74 10.27
CA ARG A 115 1.50 -2.99 11.52
C ARG A 115 1.31 -1.48 11.30
N TRP A 116 0.80 -1.09 10.16
CA TRP A 116 0.37 0.27 9.90
C TRP A 116 -0.77 0.31 8.87
N VAL A 117 -1.55 1.36 8.94
CA VAL A 117 -2.60 1.68 7.97
C VAL A 117 -2.57 3.18 7.67
N ALA A 118 -2.84 3.54 6.43
CA ALA A 118 -3.15 4.92 6.06
C ALA A 118 -4.57 4.99 5.51
N VAL A 119 -5.35 5.97 5.96
CA VAL A 119 -6.76 6.17 5.61
C VAL A 119 -6.94 7.54 4.98
N GLY A 120 -7.55 7.58 3.82
CA GLY A 120 -7.79 8.82 3.08
C GLY A 120 -8.69 8.60 1.89
N ASP A 121 -8.85 9.64 1.07
CA ASP A 121 -9.57 9.53 -0.20
C ASP A 121 -8.89 8.51 -1.13
N PRO A 122 -9.63 7.86 -2.04
CA PRO A 122 -9.09 6.81 -2.92
C PRO A 122 -7.86 7.24 -3.71
N GLU A 123 -7.82 8.46 -4.22
CA GLU A 123 -6.68 9.00 -4.96
C GLU A 123 -5.45 9.19 -4.07
N VAL A 124 -5.65 9.65 -2.84
CA VAL A 124 -4.58 9.80 -1.84
C VAL A 124 -4.01 8.44 -1.47
N VAL A 125 -4.87 7.45 -1.24
CA VAL A 125 -4.48 6.08 -0.92
C VAL A 125 -3.68 5.44 -2.08
N ALA A 126 -4.10 5.70 -3.33
CA ALA A 126 -3.37 5.24 -4.51
C ALA A 126 -1.95 5.86 -4.60
N ALA A 127 -1.83 7.17 -4.40
CA ALA A 127 -0.54 7.86 -4.39
C ALA A 127 0.37 7.39 -3.24
N LEU A 128 -0.19 7.13 -2.07
CA LEU A 128 0.54 6.57 -0.93
C LEU A 128 1.06 5.16 -1.21
N ARG A 129 0.29 4.33 -1.91
CA ARG A 129 0.71 2.98 -2.31
C ARG A 129 1.97 3.01 -3.18
N ASP A 130 2.10 3.98 -4.07
CA ASP A 130 3.29 4.13 -4.91
C ASP A 130 4.53 4.48 -4.07
N ARG A 131 4.38 5.20 -2.97
CA ARG A 131 5.48 5.59 -2.07
C ARG A 131 5.80 4.51 -1.03
N LEU A 132 4.77 3.96 -0.40
CA LEU A 132 4.90 3.07 0.75
C LEU A 132 4.79 1.58 0.41
N GLY A 133 4.24 1.23 -0.75
CA GLY A 133 3.81 -0.14 -1.03
C GLY A 133 2.61 -0.52 -0.15
N GLY A 134 2.32 -1.80 -0.04
CA GLY A 134 1.19 -2.31 0.73
C GLY A 134 -0.03 -2.65 -0.12
N THR A 135 -1.11 -3.01 0.53
CA THR A 135 -2.36 -3.45 -0.10
C THR A 135 -3.44 -2.41 0.11
N VAL A 136 -4.15 -2.06 -0.96
CA VAL A 136 -5.35 -1.22 -0.85
C VAL A 136 -6.53 -2.10 -0.50
N GLU A 137 -7.22 -1.76 0.58
CA GLU A 137 -8.47 -2.38 1.02
C GLU A 137 -9.56 -1.29 0.96
N THR A 138 -10.75 -1.66 0.49
CA THR A 138 -11.89 -0.75 0.39
C THR A 138 -13.09 -1.39 1.05
N ALA A 139 -13.68 -0.70 1.99
CA ALA A 139 -14.91 -1.12 2.65
C ALA A 139 -16.07 -0.24 2.21
N SER A 140 -17.23 -0.86 2.00
CA SER A 140 -18.49 -0.15 1.82
C SER A 140 -19.23 -0.11 3.16
N PRO A 141 -19.81 1.05 3.55
CA PRO A 141 -20.57 1.10 4.79
C PRO A 141 -21.71 0.07 4.71
N HIS A 142 -21.81 -0.75 5.74
CA HIS A 142 -22.95 -1.65 5.86
C HIS A 142 -24.20 -0.81 6.17
N HIS A 143 -24.99 -0.54 5.13
CA HIS A 143 -26.34 -0.02 5.34
C HIS A 143 -27.18 -1.15 5.96
N SER A 144 -27.23 -1.20 7.29
CA SER A 144 -28.23 -1.97 8.03
C SER A 144 -29.58 -1.28 7.84
N GLY A 145 -30.24 -1.54 6.70
CA GLY A 145 -31.48 -0.85 6.41
C GLY A 145 -32.09 -1.17 5.06
N ASP A 146 -32.20 -2.44 4.71
CA ASP A 146 -33.27 -2.87 3.82
C ASP A 146 -33.98 -4.09 4.42
N SER A 147 -34.71 -3.84 5.49
CA SER A 147 -35.84 -4.67 5.87
C SER A 147 -37.00 -4.30 4.95
N GLY A 148 -36.92 -4.76 3.70
CA GLY A 148 -38.08 -4.82 2.79
C GLY A 148 -39.13 -5.72 3.41
N GLY A 149 -39.93 -5.18 4.30
CA GLY A 149 -41.14 -5.79 4.80
C GLY A 149 -42.13 -5.92 3.68
N GLY A 150 -42.13 -7.08 3.00
CA GLY A 150 -43.24 -7.50 2.17
C GLY A 150 -44.46 -7.75 3.09
N GLY A 151 -45.27 -6.72 3.30
CA GLY A 151 -46.59 -6.86 3.90
C GLY A 151 -47.49 -7.62 2.95
N SER A 152 -47.70 -8.91 3.21
CA SER A 152 -48.85 -9.66 2.69
C SER A 152 -50.04 -9.20 3.49
N GLU A 153 -50.88 -8.40 2.85
CA GLU A 153 -52.23 -8.13 3.32
C GLU A 153 -53.09 -9.37 3.04
N ASP A 154 -53.21 -10.23 4.03
CA ASP A 154 -54.27 -11.23 4.05
C ASP A 154 -55.43 -10.66 4.85
N GLY A 155 -56.49 -10.30 4.09
CA GLY A 155 -57.76 -9.90 4.61
C GLY A 155 -58.39 -11.01 5.43
N HIS A 156 -58.76 -10.68 6.68
CA HIS A 156 -59.74 -11.46 7.46
C HIS A 156 -60.95 -10.62 7.78
N SER A 157 -61.96 -10.79 6.90
CA SER A 157 -63.35 -10.52 7.23
C SER A 157 -63.81 -11.50 8.33
N GLY A 158 -64.13 -11.00 9.50
CA GLY A 158 -64.74 -11.75 10.60
C GLY A 158 -65.94 -11.00 11.16
N HIS A 159 -67.09 -11.36 10.67
CA HIS A 159 -68.38 -10.99 11.28
C HIS A 159 -68.50 -11.48 12.72
N HIS A 160 -68.94 -10.65 13.64
CA HIS A 160 -69.76 -11.09 14.76
C HIS A 160 -70.84 -10.07 15.09
N LYS A 161 -72.07 -10.55 14.85
CA LYS A 161 -73.32 -10.02 15.46
C LYS A 161 -73.38 -10.47 16.91
N SER A 162 -73.78 -9.64 17.78
CA SER A 162 -74.92 -9.76 18.79
C SER A 162 -74.81 -8.60 19.74
#